data_ff8a5b78ff2c52f289fa0bb50b80518e
#
_entry.id   ff8a5b78ff2c52f289fa0bb50b80518e
#
_cell.length_a   1.000
_cell.length_b   1.000
_cell.length_c   1.000
_cell.angle_alpha   90.00
_cell.angle_beta   90.00
_cell.angle_gamma   90.00
#
_symmetry.space_group_name_H-M   'P 1'
#
loop_
_entity.id
_entity.type
_entity.pdbx_description
1 polymer ?
#
loop_
_entity_poly.entity_id
_entity_poly.type
_entity_poly.pdbx_seq_one_letter_code
_entity_poly.pdbx_strand_id
1 'polypeptide(L)'
;MSYRHPHWFFIFAISLIFCATSVAAEEVVDQTGGDSEARTSQPSAEENLLEAASSIAEQVAEIRGLELKAPINKGVQNRDQLRQMLIERFHEEVPQEEFEAEAQVYQRLGLFDEDLDYRQLMLDMLTEQIAGFYDQGAKELYIMEGLPEPVQRPAMAHEIFHAIQDQHFDIGRLLEPFSSKENGDFALARMALIEGDATVVMIDFELHEQGVLPQNRARSIADIPPLAAAIIEMDSDQMSAVEQLQPSTAPDLATGSVPSLTDSVLGSAPPIVRDVLLFPYFGGMQFVLRARAGRSWSSFDAIYDKAPISTSQILHPERYFDDDFPLEVRFDAAEALPDHRPVYETVLGELQTRSWLNTHFNEMDKATPSASEIAAGWDGDRLRGYRGPDGGMVVVHLSSWRSVEQAEVFARALEQTATF
;
A
#
# COMPACT_ATOMS: atom_id res chain seq x y z
N MET A 1 19.41 22.02 -1.76
CA MET A 1 19.23 21.00 -0.72
C MET A 1 18.08 20.13 -1.17
N SER A 2 18.38 18.90 -1.59
CA SER A 2 17.37 17.94 -2.05
C SER A 2 16.66 17.39 -0.82
N TYR A 3 15.44 17.80 -0.57
CA TYR A 3 14.59 17.20 0.45
C TYR A 3 14.14 15.83 -0.05
N ARG A 4 14.69 14.76 0.53
CA ARG A 4 14.20 13.38 0.33
C ARG A 4 13.00 13.18 1.24
N HIS A 5 11.94 12.56 0.74
CA HIS A 5 10.65 12.43 1.43
C HIS A 5 10.50 11.08 2.11
N PRO A 6 10.06 11.06 3.39
CA PRO A 6 10.19 9.89 4.24
C PRO A 6 9.07 8.85 4.17
N HIS A 7 7.83 9.23 3.88
CA HIS A 7 6.67 8.33 4.05
C HIS A 7 6.47 7.30 2.92
N TRP A 8 7.16 7.43 1.81
CA TRP A 8 6.96 6.64 0.58
C TRP A 8 7.64 5.29 0.58
N PHE A 9 8.75 5.20 1.31
CA PHE A 9 9.54 3.98 1.39
C PHE A 9 8.78 2.83 2.04
N PHE A 10 7.85 3.13 2.96
CA PHE A 10 7.14 2.13 3.74
C PHE A 10 6.17 1.27 2.94
N ILE A 11 5.58 1.80 1.89
CA ILE A 11 4.50 1.12 1.20
C ILE A 11 5.06 0.13 0.20
N PHE A 12 6.22 0.38 -0.40
CA PHE A 12 6.89 -0.57 -1.29
C PHE A 12 7.49 -1.82 -0.61
N ALA A 13 7.57 -1.85 0.72
CA ALA A 13 8.11 -3.00 1.44
C ALA A 13 7.06 -4.04 1.86
N ILE A 14 5.77 -3.79 1.64
CA ILE A 14 4.66 -4.64 2.11
C ILE A 14 4.11 -5.54 0.98
N SER A 15 4.97 -6.13 0.17
CA SER A 15 4.57 -6.92 -1.01
C SER A 15 3.93 -8.28 -0.73
N LEU A 16 3.71 -8.65 0.53
CA LEU A 16 3.41 -10.04 0.91
C LEU A 16 1.94 -10.38 1.17
N ILE A 17 1.03 -9.43 1.06
CA ILE A 17 -0.35 -9.60 1.55
C ILE A 17 -1.18 -10.59 0.71
N PHE A 18 -0.75 -10.97 -0.51
CA PHE A 18 -1.60 -11.71 -1.46
C PHE A 18 -1.23 -13.18 -1.74
N CYS A 19 -0.19 -13.72 -1.14
CA CYS A 19 0.37 -15.01 -1.54
C CYS A 19 -0.11 -16.22 -0.73
N ALA A 20 -1.38 -16.52 -0.65
CA ALA A 20 -1.82 -17.83 -0.11
C ALA A 20 -3.24 -18.24 -0.49
N THR A 21 -3.43 -18.69 -1.73
CA THR A 21 -4.54 -19.59 -2.00
C THR A 21 -4.02 -20.82 -2.70
N SER A 22 -4.09 -21.93 -1.98
CA SER A 22 -3.86 -23.34 -2.35
C SER A 22 -2.46 -23.92 -2.11
N VAL A 23 -2.24 -24.43 -0.91
CA VAL A 23 -1.33 -25.55 -0.70
C VAL A 23 -2.19 -26.80 -0.46
N ALA A 24 -2.46 -27.56 -1.52
CA ALA A 24 -2.78 -28.99 -1.37
C ALA A 24 -1.47 -29.69 -0.99
N ALA A 25 -1.45 -30.32 0.20
CA ALA A 25 -0.32 -31.06 0.69
C ALA A 25 0.00 -32.24 -0.24
N GLU A 26 1.14 -32.20 -0.92
CA GLU A 26 1.77 -33.40 -1.46
C GLU A 26 2.82 -33.92 -0.48
N GLU A 27 2.65 -35.20 -0.12
CA GLU A 27 3.56 -35.95 0.74
C GLU A 27 4.97 -36.00 0.14
N VAL A 28 5.96 -35.57 0.93
CA VAL A 28 7.39 -35.79 0.62
C VAL A 28 7.73 -37.24 0.78
N VAL A 29 7.95 -37.94 -0.33
CA VAL A 29 8.55 -39.28 -0.33
C VAL A 29 10.06 -39.14 -0.29
N ASP A 30 10.64 -39.54 0.82
CA ASP A 30 12.08 -39.70 1.03
C ASP A 30 12.62 -40.86 0.12
N GLN A 31 13.53 -40.52 -0.81
CA GLN A 31 14.33 -41.53 -1.53
C GLN A 31 15.81 -41.26 -1.31
N THR A 32 16.36 -41.96 -0.36
CA THR A 32 17.80 -42.19 -0.22
C THR A 32 18.28 -43.21 -1.24
N GLY A 33 19.24 -42.87 -2.10
CA GLY A 33 19.93 -43.81 -2.95
C GLY A 33 21.04 -43.13 -3.76
N GLY A 34 22.28 -43.34 -3.37
CA GLY A 34 23.45 -42.72 -3.96
C GLY A 34 23.77 -43.21 -5.37
N ASP A 35 24.43 -42.37 -6.14
CA ASP A 35 25.64 -42.83 -6.87
C ASP A 35 26.43 -41.58 -7.34
N SER A 36 27.74 -41.74 -7.23
CA SER A 36 28.79 -40.80 -7.57
C SER A 36 29.02 -40.81 -9.07
N GLU A 37 28.74 -39.65 -9.74
CA GLU A 37 29.45 -39.33 -10.99
C GLU A 37 29.40 -37.83 -11.28
N ALA A 38 30.54 -37.27 -11.68
CA ALA A 38 30.82 -35.98 -12.31
C ALA A 38 30.10 -34.73 -11.69
N ARG A 39 30.79 -34.05 -10.76
CA ARG A 39 30.46 -32.72 -10.28
C ARG A 39 30.62 -31.69 -11.42
N THR A 40 29.60 -31.51 -12.24
CA THR A 40 29.23 -30.18 -12.70
C THR A 40 28.74 -29.46 -11.45
N SER A 41 29.39 -28.37 -11.08
CA SER A 41 28.95 -27.54 -9.92
C SER A 41 27.48 -27.21 -10.10
N GLN A 42 26.61 -27.74 -9.22
CA GLN A 42 25.24 -27.29 -9.18
C GLN A 42 25.25 -25.79 -8.87
N PRO A 43 24.41 -24.97 -9.54
CA PRO A 43 24.33 -23.54 -9.26
C PRO A 43 24.01 -23.33 -7.76
N SER A 44 24.55 -22.29 -7.19
CA SER A 44 24.24 -21.91 -5.80
C SER A 44 22.77 -21.54 -5.64
N ALA A 45 22.24 -21.53 -4.42
CA ALA A 45 20.87 -21.08 -4.15
C ALA A 45 20.65 -19.64 -4.63
N GLU A 46 21.66 -18.79 -4.47
CA GLU A 46 21.66 -17.41 -4.96
C GLU A 46 21.58 -17.36 -6.51
N GLU A 47 22.41 -18.14 -7.21
CA GLU A 47 22.38 -18.21 -8.68
C GLU A 47 21.01 -18.67 -9.19
N ASN A 48 20.37 -19.66 -8.53
CA ASN A 48 19.03 -20.12 -8.88
C ASN A 48 17.98 -19.02 -8.69
N LEU A 49 18.03 -18.23 -7.60
CA LEU A 49 17.14 -17.12 -7.35
C LEU A 49 17.29 -16.01 -8.41
N LEU A 50 18.51 -15.67 -8.76
CA LEU A 50 18.81 -14.66 -9.79
C LEU A 50 18.35 -15.10 -11.18
N GLU A 51 18.46 -16.39 -11.51
CA GLU A 51 17.94 -16.98 -12.74
C GLU A 51 16.41 -16.98 -12.75
N ALA A 52 15.77 -17.40 -11.64
CA ALA A 52 14.31 -17.34 -11.48
C ALA A 52 13.78 -15.91 -11.66
N ALA A 53 14.40 -14.93 -11.02
CA ALA A 53 14.02 -13.53 -11.17
C ALA A 53 14.15 -13.03 -12.62
N SER A 54 15.16 -13.51 -13.36
CA SER A 54 15.31 -13.16 -14.79
C SER A 54 14.18 -13.75 -15.63
N SER A 55 13.82 -15.00 -15.39
CA SER A 55 12.70 -15.67 -16.05
C SER A 55 11.36 -15.02 -15.71
N ILE A 56 11.15 -14.65 -14.44
CA ILE A 56 9.94 -13.95 -14.00
C ILE A 56 9.84 -12.58 -14.66
N ALA A 57 10.95 -11.86 -14.83
CA ALA A 57 10.94 -10.55 -15.46
C ALA A 57 10.44 -10.60 -16.92
N GLU A 58 10.87 -11.62 -17.68
CA GLU A 58 10.37 -11.85 -19.04
C GLU A 58 8.86 -12.15 -19.05
N GLN A 59 8.41 -12.97 -18.09
CA GLN A 59 7.00 -13.35 -17.96
C GLN A 59 6.12 -12.16 -17.59
N VAL A 60 6.53 -11.37 -16.59
CA VAL A 60 5.82 -10.17 -16.12
C VAL A 60 5.74 -9.13 -17.23
N ALA A 61 6.82 -8.91 -17.96
CA ALA A 61 6.86 -8.02 -19.11
C ALA A 61 5.84 -8.43 -20.20
N GLU A 62 5.75 -9.74 -20.49
CA GLU A 62 4.78 -10.29 -21.45
C GLU A 62 3.34 -10.16 -20.95
N ILE A 63 3.06 -10.49 -19.67
CA ILE A 63 1.74 -10.40 -19.04
C ILE A 63 1.20 -8.98 -19.14
N ARG A 64 2.02 -8.00 -18.76
CA ARG A 64 1.59 -6.60 -18.73
C ARG A 64 1.66 -5.91 -20.09
N GLY A 65 2.43 -6.47 -21.02
CA GLY A 65 2.65 -5.88 -22.34
C GLY A 65 3.62 -4.71 -22.33
N LEU A 66 4.55 -4.68 -21.38
CA LEU A 66 5.63 -3.69 -21.25
C LEU A 66 6.96 -4.41 -21.46
N GLU A 67 7.75 -4.00 -22.44
CA GLU A 67 9.06 -4.59 -22.69
C GLU A 67 10.10 -4.14 -21.66
N LEU A 68 11.04 -5.01 -21.34
CA LEU A 68 12.21 -4.64 -20.54
C LEU A 68 13.11 -3.68 -21.34
N LYS A 69 13.17 -2.40 -20.96
CA LYS A 69 14.03 -1.40 -21.59
C LYS A 69 15.50 -1.55 -21.23
N ALA A 70 15.77 -2.13 -20.05
CA ALA A 70 17.11 -2.41 -19.54
C ALA A 70 17.09 -3.63 -18.61
N PRO A 71 18.22 -4.33 -18.43
CA PRO A 71 18.33 -5.35 -17.39
C PRO A 71 18.03 -4.79 -16.02
N ILE A 72 17.32 -5.57 -15.17
CA ILE A 72 17.05 -5.22 -13.77
C ILE A 72 18.27 -5.62 -12.95
N ASN A 73 18.91 -4.65 -12.29
CA ASN A 73 19.91 -4.94 -11.29
C ASN A 73 19.24 -5.62 -10.10
N LYS A 74 19.84 -6.69 -9.60
CA LYS A 74 19.24 -7.49 -8.54
C LYS A 74 20.30 -8.12 -7.65
N GLY A 75 20.01 -8.19 -6.37
CA GLY A 75 20.84 -8.84 -5.36
C GLY A 75 19.99 -9.72 -4.45
N VAL A 76 20.60 -10.74 -3.88
CA VAL A 76 19.97 -11.60 -2.88
C VAL A 76 20.45 -11.18 -1.51
N GLN A 77 19.54 -11.06 -0.57
CA GLN A 77 19.80 -10.67 0.81
C GLN A 77 19.10 -11.64 1.77
N ASN A 78 19.69 -11.86 2.93
CA ASN A 78 18.97 -12.53 3.99
C ASN A 78 18.03 -11.55 4.73
N ARG A 79 17.13 -12.11 5.55
CA ARG A 79 16.12 -11.32 6.27
C ARG A 79 16.73 -10.23 7.16
N ASP A 80 17.82 -10.55 7.86
CA ASP A 80 18.46 -9.60 8.78
C ASP A 80 19.09 -8.43 8.03
N GLN A 81 19.70 -8.70 6.88
CA GLN A 81 20.29 -7.68 6.01
C GLN A 81 19.21 -6.74 5.45
N LEU A 82 18.11 -7.29 4.92
CA LEU A 82 17.00 -6.49 4.44
C LEU A 82 16.39 -5.64 5.56
N ARG A 83 16.14 -6.26 6.72
CA ARG A 83 15.64 -5.56 7.90
C ARG A 83 16.55 -4.39 8.30
N GLN A 84 17.85 -4.60 8.34
CA GLN A 84 18.82 -3.56 8.69
C GLN A 84 18.80 -2.42 7.66
N MET A 85 18.79 -2.73 6.36
CA MET A 85 18.70 -1.73 5.29
C MET A 85 17.43 -0.87 5.42
N LEU A 86 16.29 -1.49 5.71
CA LEU A 86 15.02 -0.78 5.89
C LEU A 86 15.04 0.13 7.11
N ILE A 87 15.58 -0.33 8.23
CA ILE A 87 15.70 0.46 9.46
C ILE A 87 16.62 1.68 9.22
N GLU A 88 17.77 1.49 8.57
CA GLU A 88 18.69 2.58 8.25
C GLU A 88 18.03 3.63 7.37
N ARG A 89 17.36 3.21 6.31
CA ARG A 89 16.60 4.13 5.44
C ARG A 89 15.49 4.85 6.16
N PHE A 90 14.72 4.13 6.99
CA PHE A 90 13.69 4.73 7.82
C PHE A 90 14.24 5.88 8.67
N HIS A 91 15.38 5.66 9.32
CA HIS A 91 16.02 6.68 10.16
C HIS A 91 16.58 7.86 9.35
N GLU A 92 17.06 7.61 8.12
CA GLU A 92 17.59 8.65 7.24
C GLU A 92 16.49 9.52 6.60
N GLU A 93 15.36 8.89 6.26
CA GLU A 93 14.33 9.54 5.44
C GLU A 93 13.24 10.20 6.28
N VAL A 94 13.01 9.73 7.52
CA VAL A 94 11.91 10.23 8.35
C VAL A 94 12.42 10.93 9.60
N PRO A 95 12.37 12.28 9.63
CA PRO A 95 12.72 13.05 10.82
C PRO A 95 11.82 12.68 12.01
N GLN A 96 12.43 12.48 13.17
CA GLN A 96 11.71 12.12 14.38
C GLN A 96 10.62 13.15 14.75
N GLU A 97 10.91 14.45 14.57
CA GLU A 97 9.98 15.53 14.86
C GLU A 97 8.69 15.47 14.03
N GLU A 98 8.75 14.95 12.81
CA GLU A 98 7.58 14.79 11.93
C GLU A 98 6.69 13.65 12.44
N PHE A 99 7.26 12.50 12.81
CA PHE A 99 6.52 11.41 13.43
C PHE A 99 5.84 11.81 14.73
N GLU A 100 6.57 12.53 15.59
CA GLU A 100 6.02 13.01 16.85
C GLU A 100 4.87 14.00 16.63
N ALA A 101 4.99 14.86 15.64
CA ALA A 101 3.92 15.82 15.33
C ALA A 101 2.69 15.11 14.74
N GLU A 102 2.88 14.19 13.82
CA GLU A 102 1.79 13.37 13.25
C GLU A 102 1.09 12.54 14.32
N ALA A 103 1.84 11.81 15.16
CA ALA A 103 1.29 11.03 16.26
C ALA A 103 0.44 11.89 17.21
N GLN A 104 0.94 13.07 17.57
CA GLN A 104 0.18 14.00 18.44
C GLN A 104 -1.10 14.52 17.76
N VAL A 105 -1.07 14.76 16.45
CA VAL A 105 -2.28 15.15 15.70
C VAL A 105 -3.28 14.01 15.71
N TYR A 106 -2.87 12.78 15.45
CA TYR A 106 -3.78 11.62 15.44
C TYR A 106 -4.31 11.28 16.84
N GLN A 107 -3.50 11.48 17.91
CA GLN A 107 -3.98 11.41 19.29
C GLN A 107 -5.08 12.45 19.57
N ARG A 108 -4.91 13.69 19.08
CA ARG A 108 -5.93 14.75 19.22
C ARG A 108 -7.21 14.48 18.43
N LEU A 109 -7.13 13.73 17.36
CA LEU A 109 -8.29 13.26 16.60
C LEU A 109 -8.92 12.00 17.19
N GLY A 110 -8.37 11.44 18.28
CA GLY A 110 -8.84 10.20 18.90
C GLY A 110 -8.56 8.94 18.07
N LEU A 111 -7.55 8.99 17.20
CA LEU A 111 -7.15 7.89 16.30
C LEU A 111 -6.04 7.02 16.88
N PHE A 112 -5.26 7.58 17.81
CA PHE A 112 -4.17 6.91 18.51
C PHE A 112 -4.35 7.00 20.01
N ASP A 113 -3.99 5.93 20.71
CA ASP A 113 -3.84 5.93 22.15
C ASP A 113 -2.65 6.81 22.57
N GLU A 114 -2.71 7.39 23.77
CA GLU A 114 -1.67 8.32 24.26
C GLU A 114 -0.29 7.65 24.43
N ASP A 115 -0.25 6.35 24.66
CA ASP A 115 0.95 5.54 24.89
C ASP A 115 1.47 4.83 23.64
N LEU A 116 0.85 5.04 22.47
CA LEU A 116 1.28 4.42 21.22
C LEU A 116 2.65 4.95 20.79
N ASP A 117 3.65 4.08 20.73
CA ASP A 117 4.90 4.36 20.02
C ASP A 117 4.70 4.15 18.51
N TYR A 118 4.18 5.18 17.84
CA TYR A 118 3.87 5.16 16.42
C TYR A 118 5.10 4.86 15.55
N ARG A 119 6.26 5.40 15.95
CA ARG A 119 7.50 5.16 15.22
C ARG A 119 7.93 3.70 15.28
N GLN A 120 7.87 3.10 16.47
CA GLN A 120 8.20 1.69 16.64
C GLN A 120 7.19 0.79 15.93
N LEU A 121 5.90 1.11 15.99
CA LEU A 121 4.85 0.41 15.25
C LEU A 121 5.18 0.37 13.75
N MET A 122 5.52 1.51 13.14
CA MET A 122 5.86 1.58 11.72
C MET A 122 7.10 0.75 11.38
N LEU A 123 8.13 0.76 12.23
CA LEU A 123 9.32 -0.08 12.06
C LEU A 123 8.99 -1.57 12.14
N ASP A 124 8.16 -1.96 13.09
CA ASP A 124 7.77 -3.35 13.28
C ASP A 124 6.95 -3.86 12.08
N MET A 125 5.98 -3.07 11.61
CA MET A 125 5.19 -3.37 10.42
C MET A 125 6.08 -3.54 9.17
N LEU A 126 7.00 -2.59 8.95
CA LEU A 126 7.93 -2.61 7.83
C LEU A 126 8.80 -3.87 7.81
N THR A 127 9.24 -4.31 8.99
CA THR A 127 10.19 -5.43 9.11
C THR A 127 9.52 -6.80 9.26
N GLU A 128 8.24 -6.86 9.64
CA GLU A 128 7.48 -8.10 9.74
C GLU A 128 7.15 -8.68 8.37
N GLN A 129 6.76 -7.83 7.44
CA GLN A 129 6.12 -8.22 6.16
C GLN A 129 7.07 -8.29 4.96
N ILE A 130 8.38 -8.11 5.16
CA ILE A 130 9.31 -8.03 4.04
C ILE A 130 9.56 -9.39 3.37
N ALA A 131 9.44 -9.44 2.03
CA ALA A 131 9.85 -10.56 1.17
C ALA A 131 10.90 -10.17 0.12
N GLY A 132 11.09 -8.88 -0.06
CA GLY A 132 11.96 -8.24 -1.01
C GLY A 132 11.48 -6.81 -1.22
N PHE A 133 12.19 -6.02 -1.99
CA PHE A 133 11.73 -4.72 -2.44
C PHE A 133 12.54 -4.20 -3.62
N TYR A 134 11.90 -3.38 -4.45
CA TYR A 134 12.57 -2.61 -5.48
C TYR A 134 12.95 -1.22 -4.98
N ASP A 135 14.25 -0.93 -4.99
CA ASP A 135 14.78 0.38 -4.63
C ASP A 135 14.79 1.32 -5.83
N GLN A 136 13.85 2.24 -5.89
CA GLN A 136 13.76 3.22 -6.98
C GLN A 136 14.96 4.18 -7.05
N GLY A 137 15.55 4.49 -5.90
CA GLY A 137 16.71 5.39 -5.83
C GLY A 137 17.99 4.72 -6.33
N ALA A 138 18.21 3.47 -5.96
CA ALA A 138 19.34 2.66 -6.40
C ALA A 138 19.07 1.99 -7.76
N LYS A 139 17.82 1.89 -8.21
CA LYS A 139 17.37 1.10 -9.37
C LYS A 139 17.80 -0.38 -9.23
N GLU A 140 17.59 -0.94 -8.05
CA GLU A 140 18.01 -2.28 -7.69
C GLU A 140 16.89 -3.06 -7.00
N LEU A 141 16.73 -4.32 -7.37
CA LEU A 141 15.81 -5.27 -6.77
C LEU A 141 16.53 -6.09 -5.71
N TYR A 142 16.04 -6.08 -4.48
CA TYR A 142 16.51 -6.92 -3.39
C TYR A 142 15.56 -8.07 -3.15
N ILE A 143 16.05 -9.31 -3.34
CA ILE A 143 15.30 -10.55 -3.20
C ILE A 143 15.65 -11.18 -1.85
N MET A 144 14.67 -11.51 -1.03
CA MET A 144 14.91 -12.21 0.22
C MET A 144 15.13 -13.70 -0.03
N GLU A 145 16.23 -14.26 0.47
CA GLU A 145 16.46 -15.72 0.46
C GLU A 145 15.63 -16.43 1.54
N GLY A 146 15.38 -17.72 1.32
CA GLY A 146 14.80 -18.62 2.34
C GLY A 146 13.27 -18.58 2.44
N LEU A 147 12.58 -17.84 1.59
CA LEU A 147 11.11 -17.93 1.49
C LEU A 147 10.67 -19.22 0.76
N PRO A 148 9.52 -19.81 1.15
CA PRO A 148 8.90 -20.88 0.38
C PRO A 148 8.59 -20.41 -1.06
N GLU A 149 8.82 -21.28 -2.04
CA GLU A 149 8.62 -20.95 -3.46
C GLU A 149 7.24 -20.38 -3.79
N PRO A 150 6.11 -20.91 -3.25
CA PRO A 150 4.78 -20.36 -3.52
C PRO A 150 4.58 -18.91 -3.05
N VAL A 151 5.36 -18.47 -2.07
CA VAL A 151 5.34 -17.09 -1.58
C VAL A 151 6.35 -16.23 -2.33
N GLN A 152 7.54 -16.77 -2.58
CA GLN A 152 8.66 -16.04 -3.14
C GLN A 152 8.42 -15.61 -4.59
N ARG A 153 7.84 -16.50 -5.43
CA ARG A 153 7.66 -16.23 -6.86
C ARG A 153 6.68 -15.08 -7.13
N PRO A 154 5.45 -15.06 -6.53
CA PRO A 154 4.55 -13.92 -6.71
C PRO A 154 5.11 -12.62 -6.14
N ALA A 155 5.76 -12.66 -4.97
CA ALA A 155 6.42 -11.47 -4.42
C ALA A 155 7.51 -10.92 -5.36
N MET A 156 8.35 -11.81 -5.93
CA MET A 156 9.31 -11.41 -6.95
C MET A 156 8.63 -10.81 -8.19
N ALA A 157 7.50 -11.35 -8.64
CA ALA A 157 6.77 -10.81 -9.78
C ALA A 157 6.27 -9.39 -9.51
N HIS A 158 5.79 -9.12 -8.30
CA HIS A 158 5.36 -7.79 -7.86
C HIS A 158 6.53 -6.80 -7.89
N GLU A 159 7.62 -7.11 -7.22
CA GLU A 159 8.80 -6.24 -7.13
C GLU A 159 9.51 -6.02 -8.48
N ILE A 160 9.58 -7.06 -9.29
CA ILE A 160 10.08 -6.98 -10.67
C ILE A 160 9.21 -6.04 -11.49
N PHE A 161 7.90 -6.08 -11.27
CA PHE A 161 7.01 -5.19 -11.99
C PHE A 161 7.23 -3.72 -11.61
N HIS A 162 7.54 -3.40 -10.36
CA HIS A 162 7.96 -2.05 -9.99
C HIS A 162 9.20 -1.58 -10.76
N ALA A 163 10.17 -2.47 -10.99
CA ALA A 163 11.32 -2.13 -11.82
C ALA A 163 10.91 -1.85 -13.28
N ILE A 164 9.94 -2.58 -13.82
CA ILE A 164 9.40 -2.34 -15.18
C ILE A 164 8.58 -1.04 -15.22
N GLN A 165 7.70 -0.82 -14.23
CA GLN A 165 6.95 0.45 -14.09
C GLN A 165 7.90 1.65 -14.08
N ASP A 166 8.99 1.55 -13.32
CA ASP A 166 9.97 2.61 -13.20
C ASP A 166 10.69 2.90 -14.53
N GLN A 167 11.03 1.84 -15.29
CA GLN A 167 11.61 1.99 -16.62
C GLN A 167 10.65 2.69 -17.62
N HIS A 168 9.35 2.54 -17.45
CA HIS A 168 8.34 3.06 -18.38
C HIS A 168 7.74 4.38 -17.95
N PHE A 169 7.49 4.57 -16.66
CA PHE A 169 6.67 5.66 -16.13
C PHE A 169 7.40 6.55 -15.14
N ASP A 170 8.67 6.23 -14.78
CA ASP A 170 9.44 6.99 -13.79
C ASP A 170 8.62 7.15 -12.49
N ILE A 171 8.36 6.01 -11.81
CA ILE A 171 7.51 5.98 -10.61
C ILE A 171 8.06 6.83 -9.48
N GLY A 172 9.38 6.99 -9.39
CA GLY A 172 10.00 7.93 -8.46
C GLY A 172 9.51 9.36 -8.66
N ARG A 173 9.41 9.81 -9.92
CA ARG A 173 8.87 11.13 -10.27
C ARG A 173 7.38 11.25 -9.99
N LEU A 174 6.60 10.18 -10.21
CA LEU A 174 5.18 10.19 -9.87
C LEU A 174 4.95 10.41 -8.37
N LEU A 175 5.88 9.91 -7.57
CA LEU A 175 5.88 10.03 -6.13
C LEU A 175 6.65 11.28 -5.66
N GLU A 176 7.40 11.97 -6.54
CA GLU A 176 8.03 13.24 -6.17
C GLU A 176 6.98 14.23 -5.68
N PRO A 177 7.23 14.80 -4.53
CA PRO A 177 6.24 15.58 -3.86
C PRO A 177 6.24 17.01 -4.36
N PHE A 178 5.39 17.31 -5.21
CA PHE A 178 4.82 18.65 -5.14
C PHE A 178 4.01 18.74 -3.86
N SER A 179 4.62 18.68 -2.67
CA SER A 179 3.90 18.76 -1.42
C SER A 179 3.34 17.45 -0.81
N SER A 180 3.96 16.29 -0.99
CA SER A 180 3.48 15.08 -0.31
C SER A 180 3.49 15.22 1.21
N LYS A 181 4.37 16.04 1.78
CA LYS A 181 4.33 16.41 3.21
C LYS A 181 3.07 17.17 3.59
N GLU A 182 2.48 17.90 2.64
CA GLU A 182 1.31 18.74 2.85
C GLU A 182 0.04 18.13 2.24
N ASN A 183 0.11 16.94 1.62
CA ASN A 183 -1.03 16.30 0.97
C ASN A 183 -0.90 14.77 0.94
N GLY A 184 -1.25 14.12 2.05
CA GLY A 184 -1.26 12.67 2.18
C GLY A 184 -2.25 11.99 1.23
N ASP A 185 -3.38 12.62 0.92
CA ASP A 185 -4.39 12.10 0.00
C ASP A 185 -3.86 11.96 -1.44
N PHE A 186 -3.16 13.00 -1.92
CA PHE A 186 -2.48 12.94 -3.22
C PHE A 186 -1.48 11.80 -3.27
N ALA A 187 -0.74 11.67 -2.23
CA ALA A 187 0.25 10.66 -2.05
C ALA A 187 -0.34 9.25 -2.16
N LEU A 188 -1.35 8.95 -1.37
CA LEU A 188 -2.03 7.66 -1.38
C LEU A 188 -2.67 7.34 -2.73
N ALA A 189 -3.22 8.33 -3.43
CA ALA A 189 -3.79 8.13 -4.75
C ALA A 189 -2.75 7.67 -5.79
N ARG A 190 -1.56 8.26 -5.76
CA ARG A 190 -0.44 7.87 -6.64
C ARG A 190 0.06 6.47 -6.35
N MET A 191 0.18 6.17 -5.07
CA MET A 191 0.58 4.83 -4.65
C MET A 191 -0.46 3.80 -5.01
N ALA A 192 -1.74 4.10 -4.85
CA ALA A 192 -2.81 3.20 -5.26
C ALA A 192 -2.77 2.88 -6.77
N LEU A 193 -2.36 3.81 -7.62
CA LEU A 193 -2.14 3.50 -9.03
C LEU A 193 -0.95 2.52 -9.22
N ILE A 194 0.17 2.78 -8.56
CA ILE A 194 1.41 2.00 -8.72
C ILE A 194 1.24 0.60 -8.14
N GLU A 195 0.81 0.51 -6.88
CA GLU A 195 0.64 -0.76 -6.18
C GLU A 195 -0.53 -1.58 -6.72
N GLY A 196 -1.61 -0.91 -7.12
CA GLY A 196 -2.76 -1.58 -7.71
C GLY A 196 -2.42 -2.26 -9.04
N ASP A 197 -1.64 -1.61 -9.90
CA ASP A 197 -1.18 -2.21 -11.17
C ASP A 197 -0.23 -3.40 -10.89
N ALA A 198 0.71 -3.24 -9.93
CA ALA A 198 1.62 -4.30 -9.53
C ALA A 198 0.87 -5.50 -8.90
N THR A 199 -0.15 -5.25 -8.10
CA THR A 199 -1.00 -6.29 -7.51
C THR A 199 -1.78 -7.07 -8.57
N VAL A 200 -2.36 -6.39 -9.57
CA VAL A 200 -3.04 -7.07 -10.68
C VAL A 200 -2.07 -7.94 -11.46
N VAL A 201 -0.87 -7.43 -11.76
CA VAL A 201 0.16 -8.19 -12.49
C VAL A 201 0.65 -9.40 -11.69
N MET A 202 0.83 -9.26 -10.38
CA MET A 202 1.20 -10.37 -9.49
C MET A 202 0.13 -11.48 -9.52
N ILE A 203 -1.14 -11.12 -9.42
CA ILE A 203 -2.25 -12.09 -9.48
C ILE A 203 -2.33 -12.73 -10.86
N ASP A 204 -2.17 -11.95 -11.93
CA ASP A 204 -2.14 -12.48 -13.30
C ASP A 204 -0.98 -13.46 -13.48
N PHE A 205 0.21 -13.15 -12.94
CA PHE A 205 1.36 -14.05 -12.95
C PHE A 205 1.05 -15.37 -12.25
N GLU A 206 0.50 -15.31 -11.04
CA GLU A 206 0.15 -16.51 -10.27
C GLU A 206 -0.89 -17.38 -10.99
N LEU A 207 -1.95 -16.77 -11.53
CA LEU A 207 -2.97 -17.49 -12.29
C LEU A 207 -2.44 -18.11 -13.59
N HIS A 208 -1.43 -17.50 -14.21
CA HIS A 208 -0.73 -18.10 -15.35
C HIS A 208 0.13 -19.30 -14.94
N GLU A 209 0.87 -19.19 -13.84
CA GLU A 209 1.66 -20.29 -13.30
C GLU A 209 0.78 -21.49 -12.92
N GLN A 210 -0.40 -21.24 -12.36
CA GLN A 210 -1.40 -22.27 -11.99
C GLN A 210 -2.16 -22.82 -13.21
N GLY A 211 -1.97 -22.27 -14.42
CA GLY A 211 -2.66 -22.68 -15.65
C GLY A 211 -4.14 -22.25 -15.70
N VAL A 212 -4.59 -21.38 -14.81
CA VAL A 212 -5.96 -20.82 -14.79
C VAL A 212 -6.15 -19.83 -15.95
N LEU A 213 -5.16 -19.00 -16.22
CA LEU A 213 -5.14 -18.11 -17.38
C LEU A 213 -4.47 -18.80 -18.57
N PRO A 214 -4.88 -18.47 -19.83
CA PRO A 214 -4.31 -19.07 -21.03
C PRO A 214 -2.81 -18.79 -21.16
N GLN A 215 -2.07 -19.75 -21.73
CA GLN A 215 -0.61 -19.65 -21.90
C GLN A 215 -0.15 -18.52 -22.83
N ASN A 216 -1.06 -17.89 -23.60
CA ASN A 216 -0.71 -16.76 -24.47
C ASN A 216 -0.47 -15.46 -23.70
N ARG A 217 -0.54 -15.50 -22.39
CA ARG A 217 -0.23 -14.41 -21.42
C ARG A 217 -0.84 -13.03 -21.73
N ALA A 218 -1.71 -12.96 -22.75
CA ALA A 218 -2.37 -11.74 -23.18
C ALA A 218 -3.63 -11.41 -22.38
N ARG A 219 -4.08 -12.34 -21.51
CA ARG A 219 -5.27 -12.17 -20.67
C ARG A 219 -4.89 -11.92 -19.22
N SER A 220 -5.59 -10.96 -18.66
CA SER A 220 -5.56 -10.57 -17.26
C SER A 220 -6.86 -10.97 -16.59
N ILE A 221 -6.90 -11.02 -15.26
CA ILE A 221 -8.15 -11.09 -14.49
C ILE A 221 -9.13 -9.99 -14.90
N ALA A 222 -8.63 -8.83 -15.35
CA ALA A 222 -9.44 -7.74 -15.88
C ALA A 222 -10.25 -8.12 -17.13
N ASP A 223 -9.82 -9.16 -17.86
CA ASP A 223 -10.49 -9.69 -19.06
C ASP A 223 -11.49 -10.82 -18.72
N ILE A 224 -11.66 -11.17 -17.43
CA ILE A 224 -12.59 -12.18 -16.90
C ILE A 224 -13.68 -11.48 -16.08
N PRO A 225 -14.77 -10.98 -16.71
CA PRO A 225 -15.73 -10.11 -16.04
C PRO A 225 -16.29 -10.65 -14.71
N PRO A 226 -16.62 -11.95 -14.55
CA PRO A 226 -17.11 -12.44 -13.27
C PRO A 226 -16.06 -12.37 -12.14
N LEU A 227 -14.79 -12.60 -12.46
CA LEU A 227 -13.71 -12.54 -11.48
C LEU A 227 -13.36 -11.09 -11.13
N ALA A 228 -13.23 -10.24 -12.14
CA ALA A 228 -13.02 -8.81 -11.93
C ALA A 228 -14.15 -8.18 -11.11
N ALA A 229 -15.42 -8.50 -11.42
CA ALA A 229 -16.58 -8.00 -10.69
C ALA A 229 -16.55 -8.46 -9.23
N ALA A 230 -16.24 -9.72 -8.95
CA ALA A 230 -16.16 -10.23 -7.60
C ALA A 230 -15.13 -9.44 -6.75
N ILE A 231 -13.97 -9.15 -7.32
CA ILE A 231 -12.92 -8.35 -6.64
C ILE A 231 -13.37 -6.89 -6.47
N ILE A 232 -13.99 -6.31 -7.49
CA ILE A 232 -14.48 -4.92 -7.47
C ILE A 232 -15.57 -4.71 -6.42
N GLU A 233 -16.40 -5.72 -6.19
CA GLU A 233 -17.52 -5.67 -5.25
C GLU A 233 -17.13 -6.00 -3.79
N MET A 234 -15.89 -6.47 -3.55
CA MET A 234 -15.41 -6.68 -2.20
C MET A 234 -15.27 -5.34 -1.47
N ASP A 235 -15.92 -5.22 -0.33
CA ASP A 235 -15.72 -4.06 0.55
C ASP A 235 -14.46 -4.22 1.42
N SER A 236 -14.07 -3.14 2.11
CA SER A 236 -12.88 -3.15 2.97
C SER A 236 -12.95 -4.18 4.10
N ASP A 237 -14.16 -4.46 4.60
CA ASP A 237 -14.36 -5.42 5.70
C ASP A 237 -14.25 -6.86 5.18
N GLN A 238 -14.77 -7.13 3.98
CA GLN A 238 -14.61 -8.43 3.31
C GLN A 238 -13.15 -8.67 2.91
N MET A 239 -12.45 -7.62 2.49
CA MET A 239 -11.03 -7.69 2.16
C MET A 239 -10.19 -7.97 3.39
N SER A 240 -10.49 -7.32 4.52
CA SER A 240 -9.86 -7.64 5.80
C SER A 240 -10.19 -9.06 6.27
N ALA A 241 -11.36 -9.60 5.93
CA ALA A 241 -11.73 -10.98 6.23
C ALA A 241 -11.01 -12.00 5.34
N VAL A 242 -10.77 -11.67 4.05
CA VAL A 242 -9.93 -12.50 3.16
C VAL A 242 -8.49 -12.51 3.64
N GLU A 243 -8.00 -11.37 4.10
CA GLU A 243 -6.71 -11.22 4.76
C GLU A 243 -6.60 -12.10 6.02
N GLN A 244 -7.67 -12.21 6.82
CA GLN A 244 -7.73 -13.13 7.97
C GLN A 244 -7.72 -14.62 7.60
N LEU A 245 -8.06 -14.96 6.35
CA LEU A 245 -8.00 -16.33 5.84
C LEU A 245 -6.62 -16.69 5.28
N GLN A 246 -5.74 -15.69 5.07
CA GLN A 246 -4.38 -15.94 4.61
C GLN A 246 -3.48 -16.29 5.79
N PRO A 247 -2.70 -17.36 5.72
CA PRO A 247 -1.67 -17.61 6.71
C PRO A 247 -0.66 -16.46 6.63
N SER A 248 -0.33 -15.87 7.78
CA SER A 248 0.75 -14.88 7.88
C SER A 248 2.00 -15.43 7.19
N THR A 249 2.53 -14.70 6.26
CA THR A 249 3.56 -15.14 5.31
C THR A 249 4.98 -15.19 5.90
N ALA A 250 5.13 -14.88 7.18
CA ALA A 250 6.36 -15.19 7.90
C ALA A 250 6.19 -16.51 8.65
N PRO A 251 6.52 -17.68 8.04
CA PRO A 251 6.55 -18.92 8.80
C PRO A 251 7.57 -18.73 9.92
N ASP A 252 7.19 -18.99 11.16
CA ASP A 252 8.16 -19.26 12.20
C ASP A 252 8.91 -20.52 11.76
N LEU A 253 10.07 -20.34 11.15
CA LEU A 253 10.91 -21.40 10.63
C LEU A 253 11.31 -22.43 11.73
N ALA A 254 11.12 -22.07 13.02
CA ALA A 254 11.39 -22.96 14.14
C ALA A 254 10.24 -23.90 14.49
N THR A 255 9.00 -23.53 14.22
CA THR A 255 7.79 -24.28 14.64
C THR A 255 6.89 -24.72 13.49
N GLY A 256 7.08 -24.21 12.27
CA GLY A 256 6.23 -24.49 11.11
C GLY A 256 4.79 -23.96 11.25
N SER A 257 4.51 -23.15 12.27
CA SER A 257 3.21 -22.52 12.48
C SER A 257 3.18 -21.15 11.82
N VAL A 258 2.11 -20.88 11.09
CA VAL A 258 1.83 -19.56 10.51
C VAL A 258 1.08 -18.76 11.56
N PRO A 259 1.62 -17.57 12.02
CA PRO A 259 0.89 -16.72 12.95
C PRO A 259 -0.46 -16.29 12.35
N SER A 260 -1.47 -16.19 13.18
CA SER A 260 -2.75 -15.58 12.79
C SER A 260 -2.54 -14.08 12.53
N LEU A 261 -3.26 -13.48 11.59
CA LEU A 261 -3.23 -12.02 11.38
C LEU A 261 -3.61 -11.23 12.63
N THR A 262 -4.45 -11.80 13.50
CA THR A 262 -4.74 -11.21 14.81
C THR A 262 -3.52 -11.12 15.72
N ASP A 263 -2.49 -11.93 15.47
CA ASP A 263 -1.24 -11.93 16.22
C ASP A 263 -0.12 -11.16 15.50
N SER A 264 -0.40 -10.61 14.29
CA SER A 264 0.53 -9.78 13.53
C SER A 264 0.54 -8.32 14.01
N VAL A 265 1.64 -7.62 13.77
CA VAL A 265 1.75 -6.18 14.05
C VAL A 265 0.67 -5.40 13.29
N LEU A 266 0.41 -5.76 12.04
CA LEU A 266 -0.65 -5.14 11.22
C LEU A 266 -2.04 -5.33 11.85
N GLY A 267 -2.36 -6.53 12.36
CA GLY A 267 -3.65 -6.81 12.99
C GLY A 267 -3.88 -5.99 14.27
N SER A 268 -2.82 -5.63 14.99
CA SER A 268 -2.87 -4.80 16.22
C SER A 268 -2.78 -3.30 15.95
N ALA A 269 -2.50 -2.87 14.72
CA ALA A 269 -2.33 -1.47 14.37
C ALA A 269 -3.67 -0.69 14.45
N PRO A 270 -3.63 0.60 14.79
CA PRO A 270 -4.81 1.47 14.71
C PRO A 270 -5.48 1.39 13.33
N PRO A 271 -6.82 1.43 13.23
CA PRO A 271 -7.55 1.29 11.97
C PRO A 271 -7.05 2.21 10.86
N ILE A 272 -6.77 3.48 11.19
CA ILE A 272 -6.28 4.45 10.19
C ILE A 272 -4.92 4.06 9.61
N VAL A 273 -4.01 3.49 10.43
CA VAL A 273 -2.69 3.03 9.96
C VAL A 273 -2.88 1.85 9.02
N ARG A 274 -3.71 0.89 9.42
CA ARG A 274 -4.02 -0.29 8.61
C ARG A 274 -4.67 0.09 7.27
N ASP A 275 -5.68 0.96 7.30
CA ASP A 275 -6.38 1.40 6.09
C ASP A 275 -5.42 2.10 5.11
N VAL A 276 -4.55 2.99 5.60
CA VAL A 276 -3.56 3.70 4.80
C VAL A 276 -2.55 2.74 4.16
N LEU A 277 -2.13 1.71 4.88
CA LEU A 277 -1.15 0.74 4.38
C LEU A 277 -1.75 -0.24 3.36
N LEU A 278 -2.99 -0.66 3.56
CA LEU A 278 -3.65 -1.66 2.71
C LEU A 278 -4.30 -1.06 1.46
N PHE A 279 -4.77 0.18 1.56
CA PHE A 279 -5.51 0.83 0.48
C PHE A 279 -4.77 0.89 -0.86
N PRO A 280 -3.47 1.17 -0.94
CA PRO A 280 -2.75 1.18 -2.22
C PRO A 280 -2.89 -0.13 -2.99
N TYR A 281 -2.85 -1.25 -2.30
CA TYR A 281 -2.98 -2.58 -2.91
C TYR A 281 -4.43 -2.87 -3.31
N PHE A 282 -5.35 -2.84 -2.36
CA PHE A 282 -6.75 -3.23 -2.58
C PHE A 282 -7.54 -2.19 -3.35
N GLY A 283 -7.57 -0.96 -2.86
CA GLY A 283 -8.26 0.15 -3.54
C GLY A 283 -7.64 0.42 -4.90
N GLY A 284 -6.30 0.35 -4.97
CA GLY A 284 -5.57 0.46 -6.22
C GLY A 284 -5.91 -0.64 -7.22
N MET A 285 -5.91 -1.91 -6.80
CA MET A 285 -6.33 -3.03 -7.65
C MET A 285 -7.76 -2.84 -8.17
N GLN A 286 -8.70 -2.47 -7.32
CA GLN A 286 -10.07 -2.20 -7.73
C GLN A 286 -10.16 -1.07 -8.75
N PHE A 287 -9.39 0.02 -8.55
CA PHE A 287 -9.30 1.11 -9.51
C PHE A 287 -8.75 0.62 -10.85
N VAL A 288 -7.66 -0.12 -10.84
CA VAL A 288 -7.04 -0.68 -12.06
C VAL A 288 -8.01 -1.57 -12.82
N LEU A 289 -8.69 -2.49 -12.13
CA LEU A 289 -9.68 -3.38 -12.75
C LEU A 289 -10.84 -2.61 -13.40
N ARG A 290 -11.37 -1.58 -12.73
CA ARG A 290 -12.43 -0.72 -13.29
C ARG A 290 -11.91 0.13 -14.45
N ALA A 291 -10.73 0.72 -14.31
CA ALA A 291 -10.13 1.54 -15.35
C ALA A 291 -9.73 0.72 -16.58
N ARG A 292 -9.33 -0.55 -16.38
CA ARG A 292 -8.95 -1.49 -17.42
C ARG A 292 -10.16 -2.16 -18.10
N ALA A 293 -11.34 -2.16 -17.49
CA ALA A 293 -12.53 -2.86 -17.99
C ALA A 293 -12.82 -2.51 -19.46
N GLY A 294 -12.73 -3.52 -20.35
CA GLY A 294 -12.97 -3.37 -21.79
C GLY A 294 -11.91 -2.55 -22.56
N ARG A 295 -10.79 -2.21 -21.93
CA ARG A 295 -9.68 -1.46 -22.56
C ARG A 295 -8.43 -2.34 -22.64
N SER A 296 -7.49 -1.97 -23.54
CA SER A 296 -6.16 -2.60 -23.60
C SER A 296 -5.24 -2.06 -22.50
N TRP A 297 -4.19 -2.79 -22.15
CA TRP A 297 -3.14 -2.29 -21.27
C TRP A 297 -2.51 -0.98 -21.80
N SER A 298 -2.25 -0.89 -23.10
CA SER A 298 -1.72 0.34 -23.71
C SER A 298 -2.65 1.56 -23.57
N SER A 299 -3.96 1.35 -23.45
CA SER A 299 -4.90 2.44 -23.15
C SER A 299 -4.88 2.79 -21.65
N PHE A 300 -4.60 1.82 -20.78
CA PHE A 300 -4.41 2.05 -19.35
C PHE A 300 -3.13 2.84 -19.07
N ASP A 301 -2.05 2.60 -19.82
CA ASP A 301 -0.76 3.27 -19.63
C ASP A 301 -0.87 4.81 -19.66
N ALA A 302 -1.83 5.35 -20.40
CA ALA A 302 -2.09 6.80 -20.44
C ALA A 302 -2.51 7.38 -19.07
N ILE A 303 -2.94 6.54 -18.12
CA ILE A 303 -3.28 6.98 -16.76
C ILE A 303 -2.02 7.45 -16.01
N TYR A 304 -0.86 6.88 -16.30
CA TYR A 304 0.41 7.32 -15.71
C TYR A 304 0.81 8.75 -16.12
N ASP A 305 0.40 9.20 -17.31
CA ASP A 305 0.65 10.59 -17.76
C ASP A 305 -0.22 11.60 -16.99
N LYS A 306 -1.41 11.18 -16.56
CA LYS A 306 -2.37 12.00 -15.81
C LYS A 306 -2.87 11.22 -14.60
N ALA A 307 -1.94 10.81 -13.74
CA ALA A 307 -2.28 9.94 -12.62
C ALA A 307 -3.25 10.58 -11.62
N PRO A 308 -4.10 9.79 -10.91
CA PRO A 308 -5.04 10.28 -9.92
C PRO A 308 -4.36 11.17 -8.87
N ILE A 309 -5.08 12.16 -8.36
CA ILE A 309 -4.55 13.13 -7.38
C ILE A 309 -5.27 13.08 -6.03
N SER A 310 -6.23 12.19 -5.88
CA SER A 310 -7.02 12.03 -4.66
C SER A 310 -7.49 10.59 -4.50
N THR A 311 -7.55 10.10 -3.26
CA THR A 311 -8.16 8.80 -2.93
C THR A 311 -9.62 8.74 -3.34
N SER A 312 -10.31 9.89 -3.41
CA SER A 312 -11.67 10.02 -3.95
C SER A 312 -11.75 9.55 -5.41
N GLN A 313 -10.75 9.83 -6.24
CA GLN A 313 -10.69 9.37 -7.62
C GLN A 313 -10.36 7.88 -7.75
N ILE A 314 -9.68 7.31 -6.76
CA ILE A 314 -9.42 5.86 -6.68
C ILE A 314 -10.67 5.12 -6.26
N LEU A 315 -11.36 5.60 -5.23
CA LEU A 315 -12.60 5.02 -4.70
C LEU A 315 -13.76 5.13 -5.70
N HIS A 316 -13.80 6.22 -6.46
CA HIS A 316 -14.82 6.54 -7.45
C HIS A 316 -14.18 6.83 -8.82
N PRO A 317 -13.82 5.81 -9.60
CA PRO A 317 -13.10 6.00 -10.87
C PRO A 317 -13.80 6.90 -11.88
N GLU A 318 -15.14 7.02 -11.82
CA GLU A 318 -15.91 7.98 -12.62
C GLU A 318 -15.46 9.41 -12.38
N ARG A 319 -15.10 9.79 -11.15
CA ARG A 319 -14.53 11.11 -10.82
C ARG A 319 -13.20 11.37 -11.53
N TYR A 320 -12.36 10.34 -11.63
CA TYR A 320 -11.11 10.43 -12.38
C TYR A 320 -11.35 10.66 -13.87
N PHE A 321 -12.27 9.91 -14.49
CA PHE A 321 -12.56 10.01 -15.92
C PHE A 321 -13.33 11.28 -16.29
N ASP A 322 -14.08 11.85 -15.36
CA ASP A 322 -14.84 13.09 -15.55
C ASP A 322 -14.01 14.36 -15.21
N ASP A 323 -12.72 14.20 -14.89
CA ASP A 323 -11.85 15.29 -14.44
C ASP A 323 -12.40 16.03 -13.20
N ASP A 324 -13.06 15.30 -12.32
CA ASP A 324 -13.61 15.81 -11.07
C ASP A 324 -12.49 15.87 -10.01
N PHE A 325 -11.98 17.07 -9.78
CA PHE A 325 -10.87 17.32 -8.86
C PHE A 325 -11.39 17.89 -7.54
N PRO A 326 -10.82 17.48 -6.39
CA PRO A 326 -11.18 18.07 -5.11
C PRO A 326 -10.78 19.55 -5.05
N LEU A 327 -11.52 20.31 -4.25
CA LEU A 327 -11.23 21.70 -4.00
C LEU A 327 -9.96 21.85 -3.15
N GLU A 328 -9.11 22.76 -3.54
CA GLU A 328 -7.95 23.14 -2.71
C GLU A 328 -8.39 24.00 -1.52
N VAL A 329 -8.35 23.43 -0.32
CA VAL A 329 -8.67 24.15 0.91
C VAL A 329 -7.43 24.81 1.49
N ARG A 330 -7.52 26.12 1.73
CA ARG A 330 -6.45 26.94 2.35
C ARG A 330 -7.03 27.78 3.48
N PHE A 331 -6.31 27.87 4.58
CA PHE A 331 -6.64 28.77 5.68
C PHE A 331 -5.38 29.28 6.38
N ASP A 332 -5.51 30.37 7.10
CA ASP A 332 -4.50 30.91 7.99
C ASP A 332 -5.09 31.05 9.40
N ALA A 333 -4.41 30.45 10.38
CA ALA A 333 -4.81 30.49 11.78
C ALA A 333 -3.93 31.42 12.64
N ALA A 334 -3.02 32.20 12.03
CA ALA A 334 -2.05 33.03 12.77
C ALA A 334 -2.72 34.05 13.68
N GLU A 335 -3.85 34.64 13.29
CA GLU A 335 -4.59 35.58 14.15
C GLU A 335 -5.26 34.90 15.33
N ALA A 336 -5.76 33.65 15.14
CA ALA A 336 -6.43 32.89 16.20
C ALA A 336 -5.44 32.20 17.14
N LEU A 337 -4.25 31.88 16.66
CA LEU A 337 -3.20 31.14 17.35
C LEU A 337 -1.85 31.89 17.31
N PRO A 338 -1.75 33.12 17.84
CA PRO A 338 -0.60 34.01 17.62
C PRO A 338 0.72 33.46 18.20
N ASP A 339 0.65 32.65 19.27
CA ASP A 339 1.83 32.09 19.93
C ASP A 339 2.10 30.63 19.58
N HIS A 340 1.39 30.10 18.57
CA HIS A 340 1.54 28.71 18.12
C HIS A 340 2.30 28.64 16.78
N ARG A 341 3.14 27.63 16.65
CA ARG A 341 3.84 27.36 15.40
C ARG A 341 3.23 26.14 14.67
N PRO A 342 3.04 26.17 13.36
CA PRO A 342 2.64 25.00 12.61
C PRO A 342 3.77 23.95 12.66
N VAL A 343 3.43 22.69 12.93
CA VAL A 343 4.37 21.56 13.03
C VAL A 343 3.97 20.38 12.17
N TYR A 344 2.73 20.36 11.70
CA TYR A 344 2.19 19.31 10.83
C TYR A 344 1.14 19.89 9.90
N GLU A 345 1.08 19.41 8.67
CA GLU A 345 0.07 19.78 7.69
C GLU A 345 -0.18 18.62 6.74
N THR A 346 -1.46 18.34 6.41
CA THR A 346 -1.83 17.34 5.41
C THR A 346 -3.23 17.60 4.85
N VAL A 347 -3.59 16.84 3.82
CA VAL A 347 -4.96 16.58 3.36
C VAL A 347 -5.29 15.14 3.74
N LEU A 348 -6.37 14.91 4.48
CA LEU A 348 -6.81 13.57 4.85
C LEU A 348 -7.41 12.82 3.65
N GLY A 349 -8.18 13.53 2.82
CA GLY A 349 -8.88 12.90 1.72
C GLY A 349 -10.09 12.10 2.16
N GLU A 350 -10.74 11.49 1.19
CA GLU A 350 -11.93 10.65 1.44
C GLU A 350 -11.57 9.40 2.26
N LEU A 351 -10.44 8.75 1.95
CA LEU A 351 -10.04 7.52 2.63
C LEU A 351 -9.83 7.72 4.13
N GLN A 352 -8.95 8.64 4.51
CA GLN A 352 -8.64 8.84 5.93
C GLN A 352 -9.81 9.48 6.69
N THR A 353 -10.65 10.28 6.02
CA THR A 353 -11.91 10.78 6.60
C THR A 353 -12.85 9.62 6.90
N ARG A 354 -12.98 8.64 6.00
CA ARG A 354 -13.76 7.41 6.24
C ARG A 354 -13.19 6.62 7.43
N SER A 355 -11.89 6.41 7.46
CA SER A 355 -11.22 5.67 8.55
C SER A 355 -11.38 6.38 9.89
N TRP A 356 -11.27 7.73 9.91
CA TRP A 356 -11.52 8.52 11.11
C TRP A 356 -12.95 8.32 11.63
N LEU A 357 -13.95 8.43 10.76
CA LEU A 357 -15.35 8.19 11.14
C LEU A 357 -15.56 6.74 11.63
N ASN A 358 -15.01 5.74 10.95
CA ASN A 358 -15.12 4.34 11.34
C ASN A 358 -14.56 4.08 12.74
N THR A 359 -13.41 4.68 13.08
CA THR A 359 -12.80 4.52 14.41
C THR A 359 -13.76 4.94 15.51
N HIS A 360 -14.54 6.00 15.29
CA HIS A 360 -15.47 6.53 16.29
C HIS A 360 -16.88 5.91 16.24
N PHE A 361 -17.27 5.30 15.12
CA PHE A 361 -18.60 4.69 14.95
C PHE A 361 -18.67 3.24 15.42
N ASN A 362 -17.53 2.55 15.59
CA ASN A 362 -17.50 1.12 15.93
C ASN A 362 -18.11 0.78 17.30
N GLU A 363 -18.33 1.76 18.17
CA GLU A 363 -18.95 1.57 19.47
C GLU A 363 -20.42 2.09 19.55
N MET A 364 -20.84 2.84 18.55
CA MET A 364 -22.19 3.39 18.49
C MET A 364 -22.94 2.71 17.36
N ASP A 365 -24.06 2.11 17.65
CA ASP A 365 -25.05 1.49 16.76
C ASP A 365 -24.78 1.72 15.26
N LYS A 366 -25.05 0.71 14.42
CA LYS A 366 -25.00 0.79 12.95
C LYS A 366 -25.77 2.01 12.45
N ALA A 367 -25.16 3.18 12.63
CA ALA A 367 -25.76 4.46 12.28
C ALA A 367 -25.87 4.55 10.74
N THR A 368 -27.01 4.88 10.27
CA THR A 368 -27.23 5.33 8.89
C THR A 368 -27.19 6.87 8.88
N PRO A 369 -26.35 7.50 8.00
CA PRO A 369 -25.48 6.88 7.01
C PRO A 369 -24.18 6.32 7.59
N SER A 370 -23.58 5.35 6.90
CA SER A 370 -22.27 4.75 7.24
C SER A 370 -21.13 5.76 7.05
N ALA A 371 -19.97 5.49 7.68
CA ALA A 371 -18.76 6.31 7.48
C ALA A 371 -18.37 6.45 6.00
N SER A 372 -18.54 5.37 5.22
CA SER A 372 -18.27 5.38 3.77
C SER A 372 -19.23 6.31 3.01
N GLU A 373 -20.56 6.27 3.33
CA GLU A 373 -21.52 7.15 2.71
C GLU A 373 -21.32 8.62 3.08
N ILE A 374 -20.89 8.89 4.30
CA ILE A 374 -20.56 10.26 4.73
C ILE A 374 -19.31 10.73 3.99
N ALA A 375 -18.22 9.95 4.04
CA ALA A 375 -16.94 10.33 3.43
C ALA A 375 -17.03 10.51 1.91
N ALA A 376 -17.92 9.76 1.23
CA ALA A 376 -18.16 9.93 -0.21
C ALA A 376 -18.62 11.34 -0.60
N GLY A 377 -19.10 12.13 0.35
CA GLY A 377 -19.42 13.55 0.15
C GLY A 377 -18.23 14.51 0.24
N TRP A 378 -17.05 14.02 0.60
CA TRP A 378 -15.84 14.83 0.70
C TRP A 378 -15.46 15.46 -0.66
N ASP A 379 -15.03 16.74 -0.63
CA ASP A 379 -14.63 17.50 -1.80
C ASP A 379 -13.34 18.32 -1.60
N GLY A 380 -12.71 18.19 -0.45
CA GLY A 380 -11.44 18.83 -0.12
C GLY A 380 -11.30 19.09 1.36
N ASP A 381 -10.08 19.06 1.86
CA ASP A 381 -9.78 19.43 3.24
C ASP A 381 -8.36 19.94 3.42
N ARG A 382 -8.11 20.47 4.60
CA ARG A 382 -6.79 20.80 5.11
C ARG A 382 -6.77 20.59 6.60
N LEU A 383 -5.81 19.80 7.08
CA LEU A 383 -5.55 19.54 8.48
C LEU A 383 -4.20 20.15 8.87
N ARG A 384 -4.14 20.91 9.95
CA ARG A 384 -2.90 21.45 10.50
C ARG A 384 -2.80 21.23 12.00
N GLY A 385 -1.60 20.78 12.43
CA GLY A 385 -1.19 20.73 13.83
C GLY A 385 -0.35 21.93 14.20
N TYR A 386 -0.69 22.59 15.31
CA TYR A 386 0.00 23.76 15.86
C TYR A 386 0.52 23.45 17.25
N ARG A 387 1.79 23.71 17.50
CA ARG A 387 2.40 23.56 18.83
C ARG A 387 2.42 24.87 19.58
N GLY A 388 1.78 24.88 20.74
CA GLY A 388 1.76 26.04 21.64
C GLY A 388 3.06 26.22 22.41
N PRO A 389 3.22 27.36 23.11
CA PRO A 389 4.40 27.68 23.91
C PRO A 389 4.59 26.75 25.11
N ASP A 390 3.53 26.11 25.59
CA ASP A 390 3.51 25.09 26.66
C ASP A 390 3.80 23.67 26.14
N GLY A 391 4.00 23.52 24.82
CA GLY A 391 4.18 22.22 24.16
C GLY A 391 2.88 21.52 23.78
N GLY A 392 1.73 22.08 24.15
CA GLY A 392 0.42 21.52 23.81
C GLY A 392 0.15 21.54 22.31
N MET A 393 -0.63 20.56 21.81
CA MET A 393 -1.02 20.44 20.41
C MET A 393 -2.44 20.98 20.20
N VAL A 394 -2.61 21.91 19.26
CA VAL A 394 -3.91 22.35 18.73
C VAL A 394 -4.01 21.84 17.29
N VAL A 395 -5.11 21.19 16.94
CA VAL A 395 -5.39 20.70 15.59
C VAL A 395 -6.53 21.54 15.00
N VAL A 396 -6.33 22.02 13.77
CA VAL A 396 -7.34 22.75 13.02
C VAL A 396 -7.61 21.97 11.75
N HIS A 397 -8.87 21.59 11.54
CA HIS A 397 -9.33 20.90 10.34
C HIS A 397 -10.41 21.74 9.66
N LEU A 398 -10.24 22.01 8.38
CA LEU A 398 -11.21 22.69 7.53
C LEU A 398 -11.51 21.80 6.34
N SER A 399 -12.77 21.44 6.14
CA SER A 399 -13.20 20.56 5.05
C SER A 399 -14.30 21.18 4.18
N SER A 400 -14.30 20.82 2.91
CA SER A 400 -15.30 21.13 1.91
C SER A 400 -16.05 19.87 1.50
N TRP A 401 -17.32 20.02 1.19
CA TRP A 401 -18.24 18.92 0.90
C TRP A 401 -19.04 19.23 -0.36
N ARG A 402 -19.44 18.20 -1.11
CA ARG A 402 -20.15 18.34 -2.38
C ARG A 402 -21.53 18.98 -2.26
N SER A 403 -22.13 18.99 -1.05
CA SER A 403 -23.35 19.74 -0.76
C SER A 403 -23.38 20.21 0.69
N VAL A 404 -24.28 21.18 0.97
CA VAL A 404 -24.50 21.67 2.34
C VAL A 404 -25.03 20.54 3.23
N GLU A 405 -25.91 19.70 2.71
CA GLU A 405 -26.49 18.56 3.43
C GLU A 405 -25.40 17.56 3.86
N GLN A 406 -24.42 17.28 2.97
CA GLN A 406 -23.29 16.40 3.28
C GLN A 406 -22.37 17.02 4.33
N ALA A 407 -22.10 18.32 4.24
CA ALA A 407 -21.35 19.04 5.27
C ALA A 407 -22.02 18.97 6.64
N GLU A 408 -23.35 19.16 6.69
CA GLU A 408 -24.12 19.05 7.93
C GLU A 408 -24.16 17.63 8.49
N VAL A 409 -24.20 16.60 7.63
CA VAL A 409 -24.13 15.20 8.07
C VAL A 409 -22.78 14.92 8.71
N PHE A 410 -21.69 15.34 8.09
CA PHE A 410 -20.35 15.19 8.64
C PHE A 410 -20.18 15.96 9.96
N ALA A 411 -20.65 17.23 10.03
CA ALA A 411 -20.57 18.02 11.25
C ALA A 411 -21.29 17.33 12.41
N ARG A 412 -22.51 16.80 12.18
CA ARG A 412 -23.25 16.03 13.20
C ARG A 412 -22.52 14.75 13.62
N ALA A 413 -21.88 14.08 12.67
CA ALA A 413 -21.08 12.90 12.96
C ALA A 413 -19.91 13.25 13.92
N LEU A 414 -19.17 14.32 13.62
CA LEU A 414 -18.08 14.79 14.50
C LEU A 414 -18.56 15.26 15.87
N GLU A 415 -19.71 15.94 15.96
CA GLU A 415 -20.28 16.35 17.26
C GLU A 415 -20.57 15.14 18.15
N GLN A 416 -20.98 14.01 17.58
CA GLN A 416 -21.20 12.77 18.33
C GLN A 416 -19.89 12.13 18.80
N THR A 417 -18.80 12.30 18.06
CA THR A 417 -17.47 11.77 18.42
C THR A 417 -16.74 12.66 19.42
N ALA A 418 -17.03 13.95 19.48
CA ALA A 418 -16.37 14.93 20.36
C ALA A 418 -16.82 14.89 21.84
N THR A 419 -17.65 13.95 22.23
CA THR A 419 -18.15 13.79 23.60
C THR A 419 -17.35 12.80 24.46
N PHE A 420 -16.12 12.47 24.01
CA PHE A 420 -15.19 11.60 24.74
C PHE A 420 -13.99 12.35 25.33
#